data_13bdb9c4bf269651ec280871796be8d4
#
_entry.id   13bdb9c4bf269651ec280871796be8d4
#
_cell.length_a   1.000
_cell.length_b   1.000
_cell.length_c   1.000
_cell.angle_alpha   90.00
_cell.angle_beta   90.00
_cell.angle_gamma   90.00
#
_symmetry.space_group_name_H-M   'P 1'
#
loop_
_entity.id
_entity.type
_entity.pdbx_description
1 polymer ?
#
loop_
_entity_poly.entity_id
_entity_poly.type
_entity_poly.pdbx_seq_one_letter_code
_entity_poly.pdbx_strand_id
1 'polypeptide(L)'
;MSLGISAPIALFSFMGSIMAGIFVNIVNFKQYQTIYAGFNPAAESYTYNDYFQIGMIGMVVSLVVVLVEANISMNKKKHYAMAAEVQSDSGDAPMISWLAVLIPVLDVVLLDIPIILGFMIAGIWALLFTGKLRGGYKAICRQFAKLFTDGATDVAPMVGFLMTLAMFNNSAAYASSYFSAIFGDFIPKTPLVLAIAFAILTPLGFFRGPLSLVGSGSAILAVVLAVNPTMLVAFLFPLFATTTIAPQHLDITQSWVAWGLGYTKVFSREYMKKSIPTGWLILFIMFIRSRIHS
;
A
#
# COMPACT_ATOMS: atom_id res chain seq x y z
N MET A 1 -12.16 5.25 17.98
CA MET A 1 -11.90 5.87 19.29
C MET A 1 -13.18 6.14 20.07
N SER A 2 -14.23 6.67 19.47
CA SER A 2 -15.56 6.86 20.12
C SER A 2 -16.15 5.57 20.72
N LEU A 3 -15.81 4.41 20.18
CA LEU A 3 -16.21 3.08 20.68
C LEU A 3 -15.35 2.57 21.84
N GLY A 4 -14.48 3.39 22.44
CA GLY A 4 -13.59 2.98 23.53
C GLY A 4 -12.37 2.15 23.08
N ILE A 5 -12.17 1.95 21.78
CA ILE A 5 -11.00 1.23 21.26
C ILE A 5 -9.76 2.12 21.40
N SER A 6 -8.67 1.57 21.91
CA SER A 6 -7.42 2.33 22.05
C SER A 6 -6.85 2.76 20.69
N ALA A 7 -6.30 3.97 20.64
CA ALA A 7 -5.76 4.56 19.41
C ALA A 7 -4.78 3.65 18.65
N PRO A 8 -3.83 2.94 19.32
CA PRO A 8 -2.93 2.02 18.62
C PRO A 8 -3.64 0.85 17.93
N ILE A 9 -4.71 0.31 18.54
CA ILE A 9 -5.48 -0.80 17.94
C ILE A 9 -6.31 -0.28 16.77
N ALA A 10 -6.96 0.87 16.96
CA ALA A 10 -7.76 1.49 15.89
C ALA A 10 -6.91 1.81 14.65
N LEU A 11 -5.74 2.43 14.86
CA LEU A 11 -4.79 2.73 13.77
C LEU A 11 -4.28 1.45 13.08
N PHE A 12 -3.88 0.44 13.88
CA PHE A 12 -3.41 -0.83 13.34
C PHE A 12 -4.49 -1.52 12.50
N SER A 13 -5.74 -1.59 12.99
CA SER A 13 -6.84 -2.20 12.25
C SER A 13 -7.17 -1.45 10.97
N PHE A 14 -7.14 -0.12 11.01
CA PHE A 14 -7.37 0.73 9.84
C PHE A 14 -6.29 0.51 8.77
N MET A 15 -5.02 0.57 9.14
CA MET A 15 -3.90 0.36 8.21
C MET A 15 -3.87 -1.07 7.66
N GLY A 16 -4.17 -2.06 8.51
CA GLY A 16 -4.29 -3.45 8.08
C GLY A 16 -5.42 -3.70 7.10
N SER A 17 -6.55 -3.01 7.25
CA SER A 17 -7.66 -3.07 6.30
C SER A 17 -7.30 -2.45 4.94
N ILE A 18 -6.60 -1.31 4.95
CA ILE A 18 -6.08 -0.69 3.72
C ILE A 18 -5.13 -1.66 3.02
N MET A 19 -4.17 -2.24 3.75
CA MET A 19 -3.23 -3.23 3.21
C MET A 19 -3.96 -4.40 2.55
N ALA A 20 -4.99 -4.94 3.20
CA ALA A 20 -5.79 -6.04 2.64
C ALA A 20 -6.44 -5.64 1.31
N GLY A 21 -6.99 -4.42 1.22
CA GLY A 21 -7.56 -3.89 -0.02
C GLY A 21 -6.53 -3.71 -1.15
N ILE A 22 -5.28 -3.38 -0.81
CA ILE A 22 -4.21 -3.21 -1.81
C ILE A 22 -3.87 -4.52 -2.53
N PHE A 23 -4.02 -5.67 -1.88
CA PHE A 23 -3.81 -6.97 -2.55
C PHE A 23 -4.68 -7.18 -3.79
N VAL A 24 -5.86 -6.58 -3.84
CA VAL A 24 -6.79 -6.68 -4.98
C VAL A 24 -6.93 -5.37 -5.75
N ASN A 25 -6.09 -4.38 -5.47
CA ASN A 25 -6.17 -3.09 -6.13
C ASN A 25 -5.46 -3.11 -7.49
N ILE A 26 -6.21 -2.91 -8.57
CA ILE A 26 -5.70 -2.93 -9.94
C ILE A 26 -4.67 -1.82 -10.21
N VAL A 27 -4.80 -0.66 -9.55
CA VAL A 27 -3.86 0.46 -9.74
C VAL A 27 -2.49 0.10 -9.16
N ASN A 28 -2.46 -0.51 -7.98
CA ASN A 28 -1.22 -0.99 -7.37
C ASN A 28 -0.62 -2.16 -8.15
N PHE A 29 -1.46 -3.07 -8.65
CA PHE A 29 -0.99 -4.12 -9.56
C PHE A 29 -0.27 -3.54 -10.77
N LYS A 30 -0.89 -2.58 -11.47
CA LYS A 30 -0.28 -1.92 -12.64
C LYS A 30 1.02 -1.19 -12.28
N GLN A 31 1.08 -0.54 -11.11
CA GLN A 31 2.30 0.11 -10.63
C GLN A 31 3.44 -0.89 -10.44
N TYR A 32 3.17 -2.01 -9.77
CA TYR A 32 4.19 -3.05 -9.54
C TYR A 32 4.58 -3.75 -10.85
N GLN A 33 3.61 -3.98 -11.74
CA GLN A 33 3.85 -4.52 -13.06
C GLN A 33 4.79 -3.62 -13.87
N THR A 34 4.56 -2.31 -13.87
CA THR A 34 5.43 -1.33 -14.56
C THR A 34 6.86 -1.35 -14.01
N ILE A 35 7.02 -1.42 -12.68
CA ILE A 35 8.35 -1.52 -12.07
C ILE A 35 9.02 -2.82 -12.48
N TYR A 36 8.31 -3.93 -12.43
CA TYR A 36 8.85 -5.24 -12.80
C TYR A 36 9.18 -5.34 -14.28
N ALA A 37 8.32 -4.81 -15.16
CA ALA A 37 8.51 -4.80 -16.61
C ALA A 37 9.76 -4.01 -17.04
N GLY A 38 10.16 -3.02 -16.25
CA GLY A 38 11.43 -2.31 -16.44
C GLY A 38 12.66 -3.21 -16.36
N PHE A 39 12.55 -4.38 -15.74
CA PHE A 39 13.64 -5.38 -15.64
C PHE A 39 13.35 -6.63 -16.48
N ASN A 40 12.10 -6.97 -16.72
CA ASN A 40 11.68 -8.12 -17.53
C ASN A 40 10.42 -7.80 -18.32
N PRO A 41 10.55 -7.48 -19.62
CA PRO A 41 9.43 -7.14 -20.51
C PRO A 41 8.33 -8.20 -20.57
N ALA A 42 8.64 -9.48 -20.31
CA ALA A 42 7.63 -10.53 -20.29
C ALA A 42 6.54 -10.29 -19.22
N ALA A 43 6.78 -9.40 -18.25
CA ALA A 43 5.77 -9.03 -17.26
C ALA A 43 4.61 -8.21 -17.84
N GLU A 44 4.76 -7.61 -19.00
CA GLU A 44 3.66 -6.89 -19.68
C GLU A 44 2.52 -7.83 -20.10
N SER A 45 2.85 -9.08 -20.39
CA SER A 45 1.85 -10.12 -20.71
C SER A 45 1.15 -10.71 -19.49
N TYR A 46 1.68 -10.50 -18.26
CA TYR A 46 1.09 -10.99 -17.03
C TYR A 46 -0.07 -10.07 -16.62
N THR A 47 -1.29 -10.59 -16.74
CA THR A 47 -2.50 -9.78 -16.57
C THR A 47 -2.96 -9.72 -15.11
N TYR A 48 -3.85 -8.75 -14.83
CA TYR A 48 -4.48 -8.66 -13.51
C TYR A 48 -5.30 -9.91 -13.19
N ASN A 49 -5.91 -10.57 -14.17
CA ASN A 49 -6.66 -11.81 -13.97
C ASN A 49 -5.76 -12.94 -13.49
N ASP A 50 -4.53 -13.04 -13.98
CA ASP A 50 -3.55 -14.05 -13.55
C ASP A 50 -3.13 -13.82 -12.09
N TYR A 51 -3.03 -12.55 -11.68
CA TYR A 51 -2.69 -12.16 -10.32
C TYR A 51 -3.87 -12.26 -9.35
N PHE A 52 -5.11 -12.09 -9.81
CA PHE A 52 -6.30 -11.86 -9.00
C PHE A 52 -6.53 -12.94 -7.93
N GLN A 53 -6.33 -14.21 -8.26
CA GLN A 53 -6.48 -15.30 -7.29
C GLN A 53 -5.51 -15.16 -6.12
N ILE A 54 -4.25 -14.82 -6.40
CA ILE A 54 -3.23 -14.60 -5.37
C ILE A 54 -3.56 -13.36 -4.55
N GLY A 55 -4.00 -12.30 -5.21
CA GLY A 55 -4.47 -11.08 -4.57
C GLY A 55 -5.64 -11.32 -3.61
N MET A 56 -6.65 -12.09 -4.04
CA MET A 56 -7.80 -12.46 -3.19
C MET A 56 -7.37 -13.26 -1.95
N ILE A 57 -6.45 -14.19 -2.12
CA ILE A 57 -5.89 -14.95 -1.00
C ILE A 57 -5.16 -14.01 -0.04
N GLY A 58 -4.32 -13.13 -0.57
CA GLY A 58 -3.59 -12.14 0.23
C GLY A 58 -4.53 -11.23 1.01
N MET A 59 -5.62 -10.79 0.39
CA MET A 59 -6.66 -10.00 1.04
C MET A 59 -7.30 -10.77 2.20
N VAL A 60 -7.75 -11.99 1.97
CA VAL A 60 -8.43 -12.81 3.00
C VAL A 60 -7.48 -13.13 4.15
N VAL A 61 -6.26 -13.59 3.86
CA VAL A 61 -5.24 -13.87 4.88
C VAL A 61 -4.95 -12.63 5.71
N SER A 62 -4.77 -11.48 5.05
CA SER A 62 -4.49 -10.21 5.73
C SER A 62 -5.64 -9.79 6.64
N LEU A 63 -6.89 -9.85 6.16
CA LEU A 63 -8.06 -9.53 6.97
C LEU A 63 -8.19 -10.45 8.19
N VAL A 64 -8.03 -11.76 8.00
CA VAL A 64 -8.12 -12.72 9.10
C VAL A 64 -7.04 -12.45 10.16
N VAL A 65 -5.78 -12.30 9.74
CA VAL A 65 -4.66 -12.07 10.68
C VAL A 65 -4.82 -10.74 11.41
N VAL A 66 -5.21 -9.66 10.71
CA VAL A 66 -5.44 -8.34 11.32
C VAL A 66 -6.61 -8.38 12.31
N LEU A 67 -7.72 -9.04 11.96
CA LEU A 67 -8.89 -9.18 12.84
C LEU A 67 -8.56 -10.00 14.09
N VAL A 68 -7.82 -11.11 13.94
CA VAL A 68 -7.39 -11.94 15.06
C VAL A 68 -6.48 -11.14 16.00
N GLU A 69 -5.45 -10.46 15.47
CA GLU A 69 -4.55 -9.63 16.28
C GLU A 69 -5.27 -8.47 16.96
N ALA A 70 -6.19 -7.80 16.25
CA ALA A 70 -7.02 -6.74 16.82
C ALA A 70 -7.88 -7.27 17.96
N ASN A 71 -8.54 -8.43 17.79
CA ASN A 71 -9.39 -9.05 18.81
C ASN A 71 -8.57 -9.47 20.04
N ILE A 72 -7.43 -10.13 19.86
CA ILE A 72 -6.51 -10.50 20.95
C ILE A 72 -6.07 -9.23 21.72
N SER A 73 -5.77 -8.17 20.99
CA SER A 73 -5.32 -6.90 21.56
C SER A 73 -6.44 -6.17 22.31
N MET A 74 -7.68 -6.25 21.86
CA MET A 74 -8.85 -5.71 22.55
C MET A 74 -9.12 -6.46 23.84
N ASN A 75 -9.09 -7.78 23.84
CA ASN A 75 -9.38 -8.61 25.02
C ASN A 75 -8.36 -8.43 26.16
N LYS A 76 -7.15 -7.95 25.84
CA LYS A 76 -6.10 -7.69 26.85
C LYS A 76 -6.30 -6.39 27.64
N LYS A 77 -7.18 -5.48 27.20
CA LYS A 77 -7.41 -4.17 27.82
C LYS A 77 -8.89 -3.99 28.13
N LYS A 78 -9.21 -3.47 29.32
CA LYS A 78 -10.58 -3.02 29.61
C LYS A 78 -10.86 -1.79 28.75
N HIS A 79 -11.92 -1.87 27.94
CA HIS A 79 -12.37 -0.77 27.09
C HIS A 79 -13.52 -0.07 27.80
N TYR A 80 -13.40 1.23 28.00
CA TYR A 80 -14.48 2.07 28.49
C TYR A 80 -14.96 2.90 27.31
N ALA A 81 -16.24 2.77 26.98
CA ALA A 81 -16.86 3.68 26.02
C ALA A 81 -16.79 5.09 26.62
N MET A 82 -15.92 5.94 26.10
CA MET A 82 -15.99 7.37 26.38
C MET A 82 -17.10 7.94 25.50
N ALA A 83 -18.12 8.50 26.11
CA ALA A 83 -19.05 9.39 25.41
C ALA A 83 -18.20 10.57 24.91
N ALA A 84 -17.73 10.51 23.67
CA ALA A 84 -17.18 11.67 23.02
C ALA A 84 -18.36 12.58 22.74
N GLU A 85 -18.46 13.71 23.42
CA GLU A 85 -19.23 14.84 22.92
C GLU A 85 -18.61 15.18 21.55
N VAL A 86 -19.28 14.72 20.52
CA VAL A 86 -19.00 15.19 19.18
C VAL A 86 -19.52 16.62 19.16
N GLN A 87 -18.66 17.58 19.47
CA GLN A 87 -18.93 18.96 19.09
C GLN A 87 -18.98 18.98 17.55
N SER A 88 -20.18 18.82 17.03
CA SER A 88 -20.45 19.07 15.62
C SER A 88 -20.52 20.59 15.41
N ASP A 89 -19.35 21.20 15.35
CA ASP A 89 -19.24 22.63 15.02
C ASP A 89 -19.36 22.91 13.51
N SER A 90 -19.55 21.88 12.73
CA SER A 90 -19.86 21.95 11.30
C SER A 90 -21.13 21.15 11.05
N GLY A 91 -22.18 21.81 10.60
CA GLY A 91 -23.42 21.15 10.22
C GLY A 91 -23.13 19.91 9.37
N ASP A 92 -23.85 18.84 9.65
CA ASP A 92 -23.66 17.55 9.00
C ASP A 92 -23.66 17.73 7.48
N ALA A 93 -22.60 17.24 6.84
CA ALA A 93 -22.54 17.28 5.39
C ALA A 93 -23.73 16.51 4.80
N PRO A 94 -24.47 17.08 3.86
CA PRO A 94 -25.65 16.41 3.30
C PRO A 94 -25.27 15.06 2.72
N MET A 95 -26.12 14.06 2.89
CA MET A 95 -25.84 12.67 2.50
C MET A 95 -25.42 12.55 1.02
N ILE A 96 -25.92 13.42 0.16
CA ILE A 96 -25.53 13.48 -1.26
C ILE A 96 -24.06 13.83 -1.48
N SER A 97 -23.41 14.52 -0.55
CA SER A 97 -21.97 14.82 -0.64
C SER A 97 -21.10 13.57 -0.54
N TRP A 98 -21.59 12.51 0.11
CA TRP A 98 -20.89 11.23 0.23
C TRP A 98 -20.71 10.49 -1.10
N LEU A 99 -21.54 10.81 -2.12
CA LEU A 99 -21.34 10.28 -3.47
C LEU A 99 -19.97 10.66 -4.04
N ALA A 100 -19.35 11.73 -3.56
CA ALA A 100 -17.98 12.11 -3.94
C ALA A 100 -16.95 10.97 -3.74
N VAL A 101 -17.19 10.06 -2.79
CA VAL A 101 -16.31 8.91 -2.54
C VAL A 101 -16.45 7.85 -3.64
N LEU A 102 -17.65 7.71 -4.21
CA LEU A 102 -17.94 6.72 -5.24
C LEU A 102 -17.62 7.21 -6.65
N ILE A 103 -17.70 8.51 -6.90
CA ILE A 103 -17.48 9.11 -8.23
C ILE A 103 -16.16 8.64 -8.88
N PRO A 104 -14.98 8.72 -8.24
CA PRO A 104 -13.72 8.32 -8.90
C PRO A 104 -13.70 6.84 -9.27
N VAL A 105 -14.36 5.99 -8.50
CA VAL A 105 -14.44 4.55 -8.76
C VAL A 105 -15.37 4.29 -9.94
N LEU A 106 -16.54 4.92 -9.97
CA LEU A 106 -17.51 4.77 -11.05
C LEU A 106 -16.98 5.34 -12.37
N ASP A 107 -16.31 6.49 -12.32
CA ASP A 107 -15.70 7.12 -13.50
C ASP A 107 -14.65 6.21 -14.14
N VAL A 108 -13.79 5.58 -13.34
CA VAL A 108 -12.77 4.66 -13.88
C VAL A 108 -13.38 3.36 -14.39
N VAL A 109 -14.37 2.79 -13.67
CA VAL A 109 -14.91 1.46 -13.99
C VAL A 109 -15.94 1.50 -15.13
N LEU A 110 -16.79 2.54 -15.16
CA LEU A 110 -17.90 2.63 -16.11
C LEU A 110 -17.60 3.49 -17.33
N LEU A 111 -16.76 4.52 -17.16
CA LEU A 111 -16.52 5.53 -18.20
C LEU A 111 -15.08 5.52 -18.72
N ASP A 112 -14.22 4.67 -18.15
CA ASP A 112 -12.78 4.58 -18.50
C ASP A 112 -12.05 5.95 -18.40
N ILE A 113 -12.53 6.82 -17.50
CA ILE A 113 -11.97 8.14 -17.25
C ILE A 113 -10.71 8.00 -16.38
N PRO A 114 -9.63 8.77 -16.68
CA PRO A 114 -8.45 8.78 -15.85
C PRO A 114 -8.78 9.12 -14.40
N ILE A 115 -8.27 8.34 -13.45
CA ILE A 115 -8.61 8.44 -12.02
C ILE A 115 -8.40 9.86 -11.46
N ILE A 116 -7.40 10.60 -11.98
CA ILE A 116 -7.12 11.99 -11.56
C ILE A 116 -8.32 12.89 -11.87
N LEU A 117 -8.89 12.74 -13.06
CA LEU A 117 -10.07 13.51 -13.47
C LEU A 117 -11.28 13.13 -12.63
N GLY A 118 -11.47 11.84 -12.32
CA GLY A 118 -12.51 11.37 -11.41
C GLY A 118 -12.40 12.01 -10.02
N PHE A 119 -11.20 12.13 -9.46
CA PHE A 119 -11.00 12.86 -8.20
C PHE A 119 -11.29 14.36 -8.30
N MET A 120 -10.97 14.99 -9.43
CA MET A 120 -11.32 16.40 -9.66
C MET A 120 -12.84 16.60 -9.69
N ILE A 121 -13.56 15.75 -10.41
CA ILE A 121 -15.04 15.75 -10.47
C ILE A 121 -15.62 15.54 -9.08
N ALA A 122 -15.14 14.54 -8.34
CA ALA A 122 -15.55 14.27 -6.98
C ALA A 122 -15.30 15.45 -6.02
N GLY A 123 -14.16 16.12 -6.16
CA GLY A 123 -13.83 17.31 -5.39
C GLY A 123 -14.79 18.47 -5.65
N ILE A 124 -15.11 18.74 -6.92
CA ILE A 124 -16.10 19.75 -7.31
C ILE A 124 -17.49 19.38 -6.75
N TRP A 125 -17.89 18.12 -6.88
CA TRP A 125 -19.14 17.61 -6.31
C TRP A 125 -19.23 17.86 -4.80
N ALA A 126 -18.19 17.47 -4.06
CA ALA A 126 -18.13 17.66 -2.63
C ALA A 126 -18.25 19.16 -2.25
N LEU A 127 -17.54 20.04 -2.93
CA LEU A 127 -17.59 21.49 -2.69
C LEU A 127 -18.95 22.10 -2.98
N LEU A 128 -19.63 21.63 -4.03
CA LEU A 128 -21.00 22.07 -4.40
C LEU A 128 -22.00 21.73 -3.30
N PHE A 129 -22.04 20.44 -2.91
CA PHE A 129 -23.05 19.92 -1.98
C PHE A 129 -22.77 20.29 -0.51
N THR A 130 -21.53 20.55 -0.13
CA THR A 130 -21.19 21.09 1.20
C THR A 130 -21.35 22.62 1.29
N GLY A 131 -21.80 23.28 0.21
CA GLY A 131 -22.09 24.72 0.18
C GLY A 131 -20.84 25.61 0.21
N LYS A 132 -19.65 25.03 0.07
CA LYS A 132 -18.37 25.78 0.11
C LYS A 132 -18.13 26.67 -1.12
N LEU A 133 -18.95 26.52 -2.18
CA LEU A 133 -18.92 27.37 -3.38
C LEU A 133 -19.89 28.55 -3.33
N ARG A 134 -20.58 28.79 -2.20
CA ARG A 134 -21.61 29.87 -2.09
C ARG A 134 -21.04 31.26 -1.82
N GLY A 135 -19.76 31.42 -1.61
CA GLY A 135 -19.13 32.67 -1.16
C GLY A 135 -18.82 33.71 -2.24
N GLY A 136 -19.31 33.52 -3.49
CA GLY A 136 -18.95 34.38 -4.63
C GLY A 136 -17.59 34.06 -5.23
N TYR A 137 -17.31 34.60 -6.43
CA TYR A 137 -16.14 34.25 -7.25
C TYR A 137 -14.80 34.35 -6.48
N LYS A 138 -14.58 35.44 -5.75
CA LYS A 138 -13.33 35.66 -4.99
C LYS A 138 -13.12 34.62 -3.88
N ALA A 139 -14.20 34.20 -3.20
CA ALA A 139 -14.13 33.19 -2.14
C ALA A 139 -13.88 31.79 -2.75
N ILE A 140 -14.49 31.49 -3.88
CA ILE A 140 -14.29 30.27 -4.63
C ILE A 140 -12.82 30.14 -5.08
N CYS A 141 -12.27 31.18 -5.71
CA CYS A 141 -10.86 31.18 -6.13
C CYS A 141 -9.90 30.99 -4.94
N ARG A 142 -10.18 31.65 -3.80
CA ARG A 142 -9.39 31.46 -2.58
C ARG A 142 -9.45 30.02 -2.07
N GLN A 143 -10.64 29.40 -2.10
CA GLN A 143 -10.83 28.03 -1.66
C GLN A 143 -10.05 27.04 -2.55
N PHE A 144 -10.13 27.19 -3.88
CA PHE A 144 -9.36 26.36 -4.81
C PHE A 144 -7.87 26.57 -4.65
N ALA A 145 -7.40 27.82 -4.53
CA ALA A 145 -5.99 28.11 -4.31
C ALA A 145 -5.48 27.44 -3.03
N LYS A 146 -6.26 27.52 -1.95
CA LYS A 146 -5.92 26.88 -0.68
C LYS A 146 -5.86 25.35 -0.83
N LEU A 147 -6.89 24.72 -1.41
CA LEU A 147 -6.91 23.26 -1.61
C LEU A 147 -5.73 22.79 -2.47
N PHE A 148 -5.40 23.55 -3.52
CA PHE A 148 -4.25 23.23 -4.37
C PHE A 148 -2.93 23.34 -3.61
N THR A 149 -2.75 24.42 -2.85
CA THR A 149 -1.52 24.63 -2.07
C THR A 149 -1.37 23.58 -0.96
N ASP A 150 -2.43 23.32 -0.21
CA ASP A 150 -2.43 22.32 0.86
C ASP A 150 -2.14 20.93 0.28
N GLY A 151 -2.83 20.56 -0.80
CA GLY A 151 -2.61 19.29 -1.48
C GLY A 151 -1.20 19.14 -2.07
N ALA A 152 -0.66 20.21 -2.69
CA ALA A 152 0.71 20.19 -3.21
C ALA A 152 1.75 20.03 -2.09
N THR A 153 1.53 20.69 -0.94
CA THR A 153 2.39 20.58 0.23
C THR A 153 2.36 19.16 0.81
N ASP A 154 1.17 18.56 0.89
CA ASP A 154 1.00 17.21 1.43
C ASP A 154 1.66 16.13 0.57
N VAL A 155 1.62 16.28 -0.77
CA VAL A 155 2.17 15.27 -1.69
C VAL A 155 3.63 15.54 -2.09
N ALA A 156 4.17 16.74 -1.88
CA ALA A 156 5.52 17.10 -2.30
C ALA A 156 6.61 16.13 -1.80
N PRO A 157 6.64 15.69 -0.53
CA PRO A 157 7.61 14.70 -0.07
C PRO A 157 7.50 13.36 -0.82
N MET A 158 6.27 12.94 -1.16
CA MET A 158 6.03 11.70 -1.90
C MET A 158 6.49 11.81 -3.35
N VAL A 159 6.26 12.94 -4.01
CA VAL A 159 6.74 13.19 -5.38
C VAL A 159 8.27 13.14 -5.40
N GLY A 160 8.94 13.84 -4.49
CA GLY A 160 10.40 13.81 -4.38
C GLY A 160 10.94 12.40 -4.15
N PHE A 161 10.28 11.64 -3.28
CA PHE A 161 10.62 10.23 -3.04
C PHE A 161 10.46 9.38 -4.31
N LEU A 162 9.34 9.47 -5.02
CA LEU A 162 9.09 8.68 -6.23
C LEU A 162 10.07 9.01 -7.37
N MET A 163 10.44 10.27 -7.52
CA MET A 163 11.47 10.68 -8.49
C MET A 163 12.83 10.07 -8.14
N THR A 164 13.23 10.13 -6.88
CA THR A 164 14.47 9.53 -6.40
C THR A 164 14.46 8.00 -6.55
N LEU A 165 13.30 7.37 -6.29
CA LEU A 165 13.12 5.93 -6.47
C LEU A 165 13.27 5.53 -7.95
N ALA A 166 12.69 6.30 -8.88
CA ALA A 166 12.84 6.02 -10.31
C ALA A 166 14.31 6.09 -10.75
N MET A 167 15.06 7.10 -10.28
CA MET A 167 16.50 7.20 -10.53
C MET A 167 17.26 5.99 -9.93
N PHE A 168 16.92 5.60 -8.70
CA PHE A 168 17.52 4.43 -8.06
C PHE A 168 17.23 3.14 -8.83
N ASN A 169 15.98 2.92 -9.28
CA ASN A 169 15.59 1.74 -10.05
C ASN A 169 16.36 1.65 -11.37
N ASN A 170 16.51 2.76 -12.08
CA ASN A 170 17.30 2.80 -13.32
C ASN A 170 18.76 2.48 -13.06
N SER A 171 19.35 3.03 -12.00
CA SER A 171 20.74 2.74 -11.60
C SER A 171 20.92 1.27 -11.20
N ALA A 172 19.95 0.70 -10.48
CA ALA A 172 19.95 -0.71 -10.07
C ALA A 172 19.86 -1.65 -11.28
N ALA A 173 19.03 -1.32 -12.27
CA ALA A 173 18.93 -2.08 -13.53
C ALA A 173 20.28 -2.09 -14.25
N TYR A 174 20.95 -0.95 -14.34
CA TYR A 174 22.26 -0.83 -14.98
C TYR A 174 23.35 -1.62 -14.24
N ALA A 175 23.32 -1.61 -12.91
CA ALA A 175 24.30 -2.29 -12.08
C ALA A 175 24.02 -3.79 -11.87
N SER A 176 22.87 -4.30 -12.34
CA SER A 176 22.44 -5.69 -12.08
C SER A 176 23.44 -6.75 -12.54
N SER A 177 24.14 -6.53 -13.66
CA SER A 177 25.16 -7.45 -14.17
C SER A 177 26.37 -7.56 -13.24
N TYR A 178 26.78 -6.44 -12.62
CA TYR A 178 27.88 -6.43 -11.65
C TYR A 178 27.45 -7.10 -10.34
N PHE A 179 26.26 -6.82 -9.86
CA PHE A 179 25.73 -7.44 -8.66
C PHE A 179 25.48 -8.94 -8.83
N SER A 180 25.04 -9.39 -10.00
CA SER A 180 24.87 -10.81 -10.27
C SER A 180 26.21 -11.58 -10.26
N ALA A 181 27.31 -10.95 -10.69
CA ALA A 181 28.64 -11.55 -10.60
C ALA A 181 29.14 -11.71 -9.16
N ILE A 182 28.73 -10.82 -8.24
CA ILE A 182 29.16 -10.84 -6.83
C ILE A 182 28.23 -11.73 -6.00
N PHE A 183 26.93 -11.60 -6.19
CA PHE A 183 25.90 -12.21 -5.32
C PHE A 183 25.18 -13.39 -5.96
N GLY A 184 25.44 -13.69 -7.24
CA GLY A 184 24.72 -14.72 -8.00
C GLY A 184 24.75 -16.10 -7.35
N ASP A 185 25.85 -16.46 -6.73
CA ASP A 185 26.00 -17.75 -6.06
C ASP A 185 25.19 -17.87 -4.76
N PHE A 186 24.82 -16.73 -4.16
CA PHE A 186 23.99 -16.70 -2.94
C PHE A 186 22.50 -16.73 -3.25
N ILE A 187 22.11 -16.44 -4.51
CA ILE A 187 20.69 -16.41 -4.88
C ILE A 187 20.22 -17.82 -5.23
N PRO A 188 19.16 -18.31 -4.57
CA PRO A 188 18.61 -19.62 -4.86
C PRO A 188 18.11 -19.71 -6.32
N LYS A 189 18.48 -20.80 -6.99
CA LYS A 189 18.09 -21.08 -8.39
C LYS A 189 16.79 -21.89 -8.50
N THR A 190 16.32 -22.47 -7.40
CA THR A 190 15.07 -23.23 -7.40
C THR A 190 13.93 -22.41 -6.83
N PRO A 191 12.72 -22.42 -7.43
CA PRO A 191 11.58 -21.66 -6.96
C PRO A 191 11.27 -21.91 -5.47
N LEU A 192 11.34 -23.17 -5.05
CA LEU A 192 11.08 -23.55 -3.67
C LEU A 192 12.03 -22.91 -2.67
N VAL A 193 13.33 -22.97 -2.91
CA VAL A 193 14.33 -22.42 -2.00
C VAL A 193 14.24 -20.89 -2.00
N LEU A 194 13.93 -20.28 -3.15
CA LEU A 194 13.71 -18.84 -3.25
C LEU A 194 12.48 -18.40 -2.45
N ALA A 195 11.35 -19.13 -2.53
CA ALA A 195 10.16 -18.82 -1.74
C ALA A 195 10.43 -18.96 -0.23
N ILE A 196 11.16 -19.98 0.20
CA ILE A 196 11.56 -20.16 1.60
C ILE A 196 12.48 -19.02 2.04
N ALA A 197 13.46 -18.66 1.22
CA ALA A 197 14.35 -17.55 1.50
C ALA A 197 13.56 -16.23 1.67
N PHE A 198 12.61 -15.97 0.78
CA PHE A 198 11.73 -14.81 0.90
C PHE A 198 10.86 -14.86 2.16
N ALA A 199 10.31 -16.01 2.53
CA ALA A 199 9.51 -16.17 3.75
C ALA A 199 10.32 -15.83 5.02
N ILE A 200 11.59 -16.23 5.06
CA ILE A 200 12.49 -15.96 6.19
C ILE A 200 12.96 -14.51 6.18
N LEU A 201 13.36 -14.00 5.00
CA LEU A 201 13.94 -12.66 4.82
C LEU A 201 12.88 -11.56 4.70
N THR A 202 11.62 -11.88 4.77
CA THR A 202 10.50 -10.94 4.71
C THR A 202 10.66 -9.67 5.54
N PRO A 203 11.22 -9.72 6.79
CA PRO A 203 11.48 -8.49 7.55
C PRO A 203 12.30 -7.44 6.79
N LEU A 204 13.10 -7.86 5.80
CA LEU A 204 13.84 -6.95 4.92
C LEU A 204 12.94 -6.20 3.91
N GLY A 205 11.66 -6.56 3.79
CA GLY A 205 10.67 -5.80 3.02
C GLY A 205 10.17 -4.55 3.73
N PHE A 206 10.28 -4.50 5.07
CA PHE A 206 9.92 -3.32 5.84
C PHE A 206 10.91 -2.18 5.58
N PHE A 207 10.47 -0.96 5.88
CA PHE A 207 11.25 0.27 5.72
C PHE A 207 11.75 0.49 4.28
N ARG A 208 10.96 0.04 3.30
CA ARG A 208 11.31 0.07 1.86
C ARG A 208 12.65 -0.60 1.57
N GLY A 209 12.90 -1.67 2.29
CA GLY A 209 14.14 -2.44 2.25
C GLY A 209 14.31 -3.31 1.00
N PRO A 210 15.32 -4.23 1.04
CA PRO A 210 15.75 -5.00 -0.13
C PRO A 210 14.71 -5.93 -0.78
N LEU A 211 13.59 -6.21 -0.12
CA LEU A 211 12.52 -7.03 -0.70
C LEU A 211 11.27 -6.22 -1.12
N SER A 212 11.31 -4.90 -1.02
CA SER A 212 10.20 -4.04 -1.44
C SER A 212 10.45 -3.46 -2.83
N LEU A 213 9.59 -3.74 -3.81
CA LEU A 213 9.66 -3.16 -5.16
C LEU A 213 9.62 -1.63 -5.17
N VAL A 214 8.93 -1.04 -4.20
CA VAL A 214 8.83 0.42 -4.02
C VAL A 214 9.98 0.95 -3.14
N GLY A 215 11.07 0.20 -3.07
CA GLY A 215 12.27 0.51 -2.30
C GLY A 215 13.51 -0.04 -3.00
N SER A 216 14.47 -0.51 -2.22
CA SER A 216 15.69 -1.12 -2.77
C SER A 216 15.49 -2.52 -3.36
N GLY A 217 14.30 -3.10 -3.23
CA GLY A 217 13.99 -4.44 -3.76
C GLY A 217 13.99 -4.54 -5.28
N SER A 218 13.87 -3.43 -5.99
CA SER A 218 14.07 -3.39 -7.44
C SER A 218 15.48 -3.82 -7.86
N ALA A 219 16.51 -3.46 -7.07
CA ALA A 219 17.87 -3.93 -7.29
C ALA A 219 17.99 -5.44 -7.09
N ILE A 220 17.36 -5.98 -6.03
CA ILE A 220 17.35 -7.43 -5.78
C ILE A 220 16.56 -8.16 -6.87
N LEU A 221 15.44 -7.61 -7.34
CA LEU A 221 14.71 -8.16 -8.48
C LEU A 221 15.60 -8.28 -9.71
N ALA A 222 16.34 -7.21 -10.05
CA ALA A 222 17.25 -7.22 -11.19
C ALA A 222 18.31 -8.34 -11.08
N VAL A 223 18.89 -8.54 -9.89
CA VAL A 223 19.87 -9.60 -9.66
C VAL A 223 19.24 -10.99 -9.70
N VAL A 224 18.05 -11.17 -9.09
CA VAL A 224 17.31 -12.44 -9.15
C VAL A 224 16.97 -12.84 -10.58
N LEU A 225 16.55 -11.87 -11.41
CA LEU A 225 16.25 -12.11 -12.82
C LEU A 225 17.52 -12.42 -13.64
N ALA A 226 18.64 -11.74 -13.36
CA ALA A 226 19.91 -12.00 -14.02
C ALA A 226 20.45 -13.42 -13.74
N VAL A 227 20.24 -13.91 -12.51
CA VAL A 227 20.65 -15.27 -12.09
C VAL A 227 19.67 -16.34 -12.55
N ASN A 228 18.38 -15.99 -12.67
CA ASN A 228 17.28 -16.91 -12.99
C ASN A 228 16.48 -16.41 -14.20
N PRO A 229 17.08 -16.29 -15.40
CA PRO A 229 16.42 -15.69 -16.57
C PRO A 229 15.23 -16.52 -17.09
N THR A 230 15.16 -17.79 -16.77
CA THR A 230 14.08 -18.71 -17.19
C THR A 230 12.95 -18.84 -16.18
N MET A 231 13.06 -18.18 -15.02
CA MET A 231 12.03 -18.28 -13.98
C MET A 231 10.77 -17.52 -14.40
N LEU A 232 9.62 -18.19 -14.23
CA LEU A 232 8.33 -17.67 -14.68
C LEU A 232 7.94 -16.37 -13.97
N VAL A 233 7.43 -15.41 -14.73
CA VAL A 233 6.86 -14.17 -14.20
C VAL A 233 5.72 -14.46 -13.23
N ALA A 234 4.88 -15.45 -13.56
CA ALA A 234 3.77 -15.89 -12.72
C ALA A 234 4.19 -16.35 -11.30
N PHE A 235 5.46 -16.72 -11.11
CA PHE A 235 6.02 -17.04 -9.80
C PHE A 235 6.71 -15.83 -9.16
N LEU A 236 7.61 -15.16 -9.87
CA LEU A 236 8.43 -14.08 -9.29
C LEU A 236 7.62 -12.80 -9.03
N PHE A 237 6.70 -12.44 -9.92
CA PHE A 237 5.92 -11.21 -9.74
C PHE A 237 5.09 -11.24 -8.46
N PRO A 238 4.25 -12.26 -8.19
CA PRO A 238 3.52 -12.36 -6.93
C PRO A 238 4.43 -12.38 -5.70
N LEU A 239 5.60 -13.01 -5.79
CA LEU A 239 6.57 -13.07 -4.71
C LEU A 239 7.01 -11.66 -4.29
N PHE A 240 7.46 -10.83 -5.23
CA PHE A 240 7.89 -9.46 -4.98
C PHE A 240 6.71 -8.51 -4.69
N ALA A 241 5.57 -8.68 -5.34
CA ALA A 241 4.38 -7.89 -5.05
C ALA A 241 3.91 -8.12 -3.61
N THR A 242 3.86 -9.35 -3.15
CA THR A 242 3.43 -9.71 -1.79
C THR A 242 4.38 -9.15 -0.73
N THR A 243 5.71 -9.27 -0.92
CA THR A 243 6.71 -8.68 -0.02
C THR A 243 6.71 -7.16 -0.02
N THR A 244 6.11 -6.54 -1.03
CA THR A 244 5.94 -5.09 -1.08
C THR A 244 4.66 -4.66 -0.36
N ILE A 245 3.54 -5.32 -0.65
CA ILE A 245 2.21 -4.92 -0.15
C ILE A 245 2.11 -5.02 1.37
N ALA A 246 2.45 -6.17 1.94
CA ALA A 246 2.23 -6.40 3.36
C ALA A 246 3.11 -5.49 4.26
N PRO A 247 4.44 -5.37 4.04
CA PRO A 247 5.24 -4.43 4.81
C PRO A 247 4.87 -2.97 4.57
N GLN A 248 4.60 -2.60 3.32
CA GLN A 248 4.42 -1.21 2.94
C GLN A 248 3.34 -0.48 3.74
N HIS A 249 2.25 -1.14 4.13
CA HIS A 249 1.16 -0.53 4.87
C HIS A 249 1.22 -0.79 6.37
N LEU A 250 2.23 -1.49 6.83
CA LEU A 250 2.45 -1.80 8.23
C LEU A 250 3.71 -1.17 8.81
N ASP A 251 4.52 -0.50 7.99
CA ASP A 251 5.70 0.20 8.46
C ASP A 251 5.53 1.73 8.48
N ILE A 252 6.36 2.40 9.27
CA ILE A 252 6.26 3.85 9.52
C ILE A 252 6.83 4.71 8.38
N THR A 253 7.49 4.12 7.39
CA THR A 253 8.03 4.86 6.24
C THR A 253 6.97 5.11 5.18
N GLN A 254 5.80 4.48 5.33
CA GLN A 254 4.67 4.75 4.47
C GLN A 254 3.97 6.05 4.89
N SER A 255 3.73 6.93 3.93
CA SER A 255 3.11 8.25 4.17
C SER A 255 1.77 8.15 4.91
N TRP A 256 0.94 7.17 4.57
CA TRP A 256 -0.34 6.93 5.23
C TRP A 256 -0.19 6.56 6.70
N VAL A 257 0.79 5.70 7.01
CA VAL A 257 1.08 5.32 8.40
C VAL A 257 1.63 6.50 9.18
N ALA A 258 2.56 7.27 8.59
CA ALA A 258 3.10 8.48 9.20
C ALA A 258 1.99 9.50 9.49
N TRP A 259 1.09 9.73 8.55
CA TRP A 259 -0.10 10.56 8.74
C TRP A 259 -0.98 10.02 9.88
N GLY A 260 -1.30 8.73 9.87
CA GLY A 260 -2.12 8.08 10.89
C GLY A 260 -1.51 8.18 12.29
N LEU A 261 -0.19 8.03 12.42
CA LEU A 261 0.55 8.22 13.68
C LEU A 261 0.44 9.68 14.16
N GLY A 262 0.62 10.64 13.24
CA GLY A 262 0.48 12.07 13.54
C GLY A 262 -0.93 12.43 14.01
N TYR A 263 -1.96 11.90 13.32
CA TYR A 263 -3.36 12.15 13.64
C TYR A 263 -3.78 11.51 14.96
N THR A 264 -3.41 10.25 15.19
CA THR A 264 -3.82 9.48 16.39
C THR A 264 -2.92 9.72 17.61
N LYS A 265 -1.79 10.42 17.44
CA LYS A 265 -0.76 10.64 18.48
C LYS A 265 -0.21 9.33 19.06
N VAL A 266 -0.25 8.25 18.29
CA VAL A 266 0.33 6.96 18.67
C VAL A 266 1.84 6.99 18.47
N PHE A 267 2.59 6.47 19.42
CA PHE A 267 4.03 6.32 19.28
C PHE A 267 4.39 5.26 18.25
N SER A 268 5.31 5.57 17.34
CA SER A 268 5.79 4.67 16.30
C SER A 268 6.20 3.30 16.84
N ARG A 269 6.86 3.28 18.00
CA ARG A 269 7.29 2.03 18.66
C ARG A 269 6.12 1.12 19.04
N GLU A 270 5.01 1.68 19.52
CA GLU A 270 3.81 0.90 19.90
C GLU A 270 3.15 0.31 18.67
N TYR A 271 3.08 1.09 17.60
CA TYR A 271 2.55 0.64 16.33
C TYR A 271 3.40 -0.51 15.75
N MET A 272 4.72 -0.31 15.63
CA MET A 272 5.65 -1.29 15.07
C MET A 272 5.69 -2.62 15.82
N LYS A 273 5.52 -2.61 17.15
CA LYS A 273 5.46 -3.84 17.94
C LYS A 273 4.34 -4.81 17.51
N LYS A 274 3.28 -4.28 16.89
CA LYS A 274 2.15 -5.06 16.36
C LYS A 274 2.29 -5.29 14.87
N SER A 275 2.56 -4.22 14.14
CA SER A 275 2.52 -4.24 12.67
C SER A 275 3.62 -5.10 12.06
N ILE A 276 4.84 -5.08 12.59
CA ILE A 276 5.94 -5.86 12.04
C ILE A 276 5.72 -7.38 12.19
N PRO A 277 5.41 -7.92 13.39
CA PRO A 277 5.13 -9.35 13.52
C PRO A 277 3.92 -9.80 12.71
N THR A 278 2.88 -8.95 12.63
CA THR A 278 1.68 -9.24 11.84
C THR A 278 2.00 -9.31 10.34
N GLY A 279 2.74 -8.34 9.83
CA GLY A 279 3.15 -8.35 8.42
C GLY A 279 4.06 -9.53 8.09
N TRP A 280 4.97 -9.89 8.99
CA TRP A 280 5.78 -11.09 8.82
C TRP A 280 4.94 -12.36 8.79
N LEU A 281 3.98 -12.51 9.71
CA LEU A 281 3.08 -13.66 9.76
C LEU A 281 2.26 -13.80 8.47
N ILE A 282 1.71 -12.70 7.96
CA ILE A 282 0.95 -12.70 6.70
C ILE A 282 1.80 -13.23 5.55
N LEU A 283 3.02 -12.71 5.42
CA LEU A 283 3.93 -13.12 4.36
C LEU A 283 4.37 -14.58 4.49
N PHE A 284 4.66 -15.01 5.71
CA PHE A 284 5.00 -16.41 5.98
C PHE A 284 3.88 -17.36 5.55
N ILE A 285 2.63 -17.03 5.87
CA ILE A 285 1.45 -17.81 5.44
C ILE A 285 1.33 -17.81 3.91
N MET A 286 1.50 -16.66 3.26
CA MET A 286 1.40 -16.53 1.81
C MET A 286 2.44 -17.38 1.08
N PHE A 287 3.69 -17.41 1.57
CA PHE A 287 4.76 -18.16 0.92
C PHE A 287 4.71 -19.65 1.16
N ILE A 288 4.22 -20.12 2.31
CA ILE A 288 3.98 -21.57 2.51
C ILE A 288 2.95 -22.09 1.51
N ARG A 289 1.94 -21.28 1.20
CA ARG A 289 0.88 -21.69 0.26
C ARG A 289 1.34 -21.68 -1.20
N SER A 290 2.28 -20.85 -1.61
CA SER A 290 2.82 -20.89 -2.97
C SER A 290 3.43 -22.26 -3.35
N ARG A 291 3.69 -23.10 -2.34
CA ARG A 291 4.09 -24.51 -2.48
C ARG A 291 3.03 -25.43 -3.08
N ILE A 292 1.73 -25.08 -2.98
CA ILE A 292 0.65 -26.05 -3.28
C ILE A 292 0.26 -25.99 -4.77
N HIS A 293 0.70 -24.97 -5.49
CA HIS A 293 0.32 -24.72 -6.89
C HIS A 293 1.51 -24.67 -7.88
N SER A 294 2.74 -24.98 -7.43
CA SER A 294 3.91 -25.28 -8.28
C SER A 294 4.14 -26.79 -8.35
#